data_7d366b4864d4b1c4cd23baa12ed9ce9a
#
_entry.id   7d366b4864d4b1c4cd23baa12ed9ce9a
#
_cell.length_a   1.000
_cell.length_b   1.000
_cell.length_c   1.000
_cell.angle_alpha   90.00
_cell.angle_beta   90.00
_cell.angle_gamma   90.00
#
_symmetry.space_group_name_H-M   'P 1'
#
loop_
_entity.id
_entity.type
_entity.pdbx_description
1 polymer ?
#
loop_
_entity_poly.entity_id
_entity_poly.type
_entity_poly.pdbx_seq_one_letter_code
_entity_poly.pdbx_strand_id
1 'polypeptide(L)'
;MKMEYLYRFSDDFSSNGFKRMMEKGFVYHNANFNYMPTYTAPGHASVYTGTTPSVNGIVGNDWYHRSLGKSIYCTDDDSVKTVGDGTPKEGAMSPKNLLSTTITDELRLGTNFKGKVIGMSLKDRGAILPAGHFANWAFWYSGTGSFISST
;
A
#
# COMPACT_ATOMS: atom_id res chain seq x y z
N MET A 1 -5.48 5.93 -10.84
CA MET A 1 -6.25 5.99 -12.11
C MET A 1 -6.51 7.46 -12.40
N LYS A 2 -6.41 7.90 -13.66
CA LYS A 2 -6.78 9.27 -14.04
C LYS A 2 -8.30 9.42 -14.06
N MET A 3 -8.81 10.55 -13.58
CA MET A 3 -10.24 10.84 -13.54
C MET A 3 -10.90 10.77 -14.92
N GLU A 4 -10.18 11.22 -15.94
CA GLU A 4 -10.66 11.18 -17.35
C GLU A 4 -11.06 9.79 -17.83
N TYR A 5 -10.47 8.71 -17.27
CA TYR A 5 -10.79 7.34 -17.66
C TYR A 5 -12.19 6.91 -17.22
N LEU A 6 -12.73 7.50 -16.16
CA LEU A 6 -14.10 7.25 -15.72
C LEU A 6 -15.13 7.73 -16.75
N TYR A 7 -14.83 8.81 -17.46
CA TYR A 7 -15.67 9.36 -18.51
C TYR A 7 -15.40 8.70 -19.86
N ARG A 8 -14.12 8.53 -20.21
CA ARG A 8 -13.70 7.97 -21.51
C ARG A 8 -14.19 6.54 -21.75
N PHE A 9 -14.22 5.73 -20.69
CA PHE A 9 -14.62 4.33 -20.74
C PHE A 9 -15.97 4.06 -20.06
N SER A 10 -16.80 5.10 -19.90
CA SER A 10 -18.08 4.98 -19.20
C SER A 10 -19.01 3.93 -19.82
N ASP A 11 -19.00 3.80 -21.14
CA ASP A 11 -19.87 2.88 -21.87
C ASP A 11 -19.48 1.40 -21.64
N ASP A 12 -18.20 1.15 -21.37
CA ASP A 12 -17.65 -0.18 -21.08
C ASP A 12 -17.88 -0.64 -19.64
N PHE A 13 -18.30 0.26 -18.74
CA PHE A 13 -18.49 -0.09 -17.34
C PHE A 13 -19.81 -0.81 -17.10
N SER A 14 -19.75 -1.88 -16.31
CA SER A 14 -20.95 -2.53 -15.79
C SER A 14 -21.72 -1.64 -14.82
N SER A 15 -23.02 -1.90 -14.67
CA SER A 15 -23.89 -1.17 -13.74
C SER A 15 -23.49 -1.29 -12.27
N ASN A 16 -22.80 -2.37 -11.87
CA ASN A 16 -22.44 -2.66 -10.48
C ASN A 16 -21.01 -2.25 -10.08
N GLY A 17 -20.27 -1.60 -10.96
CA GLY A 17 -18.92 -1.12 -10.70
C GLY A 17 -18.86 0.38 -10.48
N PHE A 18 -18.04 1.05 -11.29
CA PHE A 18 -17.85 2.50 -11.24
C PHE A 18 -19.15 3.29 -11.42
N LYS A 19 -20.07 2.85 -12.31
CA LYS A 19 -21.38 3.52 -12.49
C LYS A 19 -22.14 3.59 -11.16
N ARG A 20 -22.27 2.48 -10.46
CA ARG A 20 -22.93 2.44 -9.17
C ARG A 20 -22.28 3.37 -8.12
N MET A 21 -20.95 3.40 -8.08
CA MET A 21 -20.22 4.26 -7.13
C MET A 21 -20.43 5.74 -7.46
N MET A 22 -20.45 6.11 -8.74
CA MET A 22 -20.67 7.50 -9.16
C MET A 22 -22.13 7.95 -8.96
N GLU A 23 -23.10 7.06 -9.17
CA GLU A 23 -24.55 7.37 -9.08
C GLU A 23 -25.07 7.34 -7.63
N LYS A 24 -24.61 6.38 -6.82
CA LYS A 24 -25.14 6.12 -5.47
C LYS A 24 -24.17 6.47 -4.35
N GLY A 25 -22.93 6.78 -4.68
CA GLY A 25 -21.88 7.19 -3.76
C GLY A 25 -21.69 8.70 -3.70
N PHE A 26 -20.69 9.13 -2.93
CA PHE A 26 -20.24 10.52 -2.91
C PHE A 26 -18.94 10.64 -3.70
N VAL A 27 -18.90 11.57 -4.66
CA VAL A 27 -17.75 11.80 -5.54
C VAL A 27 -17.07 13.11 -5.21
N TYR A 28 -15.82 13.05 -4.80
CA TYR A 28 -14.97 14.23 -4.63
C TYR A 28 -14.34 14.61 -5.98
N HIS A 29 -14.87 15.64 -6.64
CA HIS A 29 -14.39 16.07 -7.96
C HIS A 29 -13.04 16.81 -7.92
N ASN A 30 -12.63 17.30 -6.78
CA ASN A 30 -11.40 18.08 -6.60
C ASN A 30 -10.55 17.53 -5.44
N ALA A 31 -10.36 16.22 -5.40
CA ALA A 31 -9.47 15.59 -4.43
C ALA A 31 -8.04 15.55 -4.99
N ASN A 32 -7.13 16.26 -4.35
CA ASN A 32 -5.73 16.37 -4.75
C ASN A 32 -4.82 16.00 -3.60
N PHE A 33 -3.68 15.37 -3.91
CA PHE A 33 -2.61 15.23 -2.94
C PHE A 33 -1.92 16.59 -2.73
N ASN A 34 -1.65 16.91 -1.47
CA ASN A 34 -0.97 18.15 -1.06
C ASN A 34 0.54 17.97 -0.86
N TYR A 35 1.13 16.97 -1.52
CA TYR A 35 2.54 16.64 -1.43
C TYR A 35 3.10 16.15 -2.77
N MET A 36 4.41 16.17 -2.90
CA MET A 36 5.16 15.59 -4.03
C MET A 36 6.41 14.87 -3.51
N PRO A 37 6.88 13.82 -4.24
CA PRO A 37 6.29 13.19 -5.42
C PRO A 37 5.15 12.21 -5.06
N THR A 38 4.18 12.08 -5.96
CA THR A 38 3.03 11.16 -5.80
C THR A 38 3.33 9.77 -6.40
N TYR A 39 4.44 9.18 -6.00
CA TYR A 39 4.81 7.82 -6.38
C TYR A 39 3.92 6.76 -5.71
N THR A 40 4.09 5.51 -6.12
CA THR A 40 3.24 4.40 -5.64
C THR A 40 3.27 4.25 -4.12
N ALA A 41 4.46 4.20 -3.50
CA ALA A 41 4.57 3.99 -2.07
C ALA A 41 4.00 5.15 -1.23
N PRO A 42 4.39 6.43 -1.46
CA PRO A 42 3.76 7.57 -0.79
C PRO A 42 2.25 7.62 -1.00
N GLY A 43 1.77 7.30 -2.22
CA GLY A 43 0.35 7.29 -2.55
C GLY A 43 -0.43 6.26 -1.74
N HIS A 44 0.02 5.00 -1.70
CA HIS A 44 -0.60 3.96 -0.90
C HIS A 44 -0.55 4.29 0.59
N ALA A 45 0.61 4.68 1.11
CA ALA A 45 0.76 5.06 2.51
C ALA A 45 -0.20 6.19 2.88
N SER A 46 -0.25 7.28 2.10
CA SER A 46 -1.08 8.43 2.42
C SER A 46 -2.58 8.14 2.38
N VAL A 47 -3.04 7.33 1.41
CA VAL A 47 -4.46 6.95 1.32
C VAL A 47 -4.88 6.10 2.51
N TYR A 48 -4.05 5.15 2.92
CA TYR A 48 -4.41 4.19 3.98
C TYR A 48 -4.12 4.71 5.40
N THR A 49 -3.20 5.67 5.56
CA THR A 49 -2.94 6.30 6.87
C THR A 49 -3.75 7.59 7.08
N GLY A 50 -4.32 8.17 6.01
CA GLY A 50 -4.96 9.50 6.08
C GLY A 50 -3.97 10.64 6.35
N THR A 51 -2.65 10.42 6.18
CA THR A 51 -1.60 11.40 6.48
C THR A 51 -0.69 11.64 5.30
N THR A 52 0.14 12.68 5.38
CA THR A 52 1.14 13.00 4.35
C THR A 52 2.46 12.24 4.59
N PRO A 53 3.34 12.12 3.59
CA PRO A 53 4.66 11.49 3.73
C PRO A 53 5.52 12.06 4.87
N SER A 54 5.37 13.32 5.23
CA SER A 54 6.09 13.94 6.36
C SER A 54 5.67 13.38 7.72
N VAL A 55 4.49 12.76 7.80
CA VAL A 55 3.97 12.13 9.02
C VAL A 55 4.11 10.62 8.96
N ASN A 56 3.72 10.00 7.84
CA ASN A 56 3.78 8.53 7.71
C ASN A 56 5.17 7.98 7.36
N GLY A 57 6.15 8.83 7.05
CA GLY A 57 7.54 8.45 6.80
C GLY A 57 7.86 7.91 5.41
N ILE A 58 6.85 7.61 4.58
CA ILE A 58 7.06 7.04 3.24
C ILE A 58 7.17 8.18 2.22
N VAL A 59 8.37 8.70 2.03
CA VAL A 59 8.62 9.89 1.20
C VAL A 59 8.85 9.59 -0.28
N GLY A 60 9.10 8.33 -0.63
CA GLY A 60 9.34 7.85 -2.00
C GLY A 60 9.16 6.35 -2.11
N ASN A 61 9.35 5.78 -3.30
CA ASN A 61 9.56 4.34 -3.43
C ASN A 61 10.93 3.95 -2.88
N ASP A 62 11.91 4.81 -3.14
CA ASP A 62 13.28 4.76 -2.65
C ASP A 62 13.70 6.15 -2.20
N TRP A 63 14.53 6.26 -1.17
CA TRP A 63 15.13 7.54 -0.76
C TRP A 63 16.47 7.33 -0.05
N TYR A 64 17.30 8.38 -0.07
CA TYR A 64 18.56 8.38 0.65
C TYR A 64 18.32 8.67 2.14
N HIS A 65 18.65 7.70 2.99
CA HIS A 65 18.52 7.83 4.44
C HIS A 65 19.83 8.37 5.02
N ARG A 66 19.84 9.64 5.42
CA ARG A 66 21.06 10.36 5.84
C ARG A 66 21.79 9.70 7.00
N SER A 67 21.07 9.27 8.04
CA SER A 67 21.71 8.63 9.22
C SER A 67 22.31 7.27 8.91
N LEU A 68 21.78 6.56 7.91
CA LEU A 68 22.32 5.27 7.47
C LEU A 68 23.37 5.40 6.37
N GLY A 69 23.51 6.58 5.76
CA GLY A 69 24.44 6.84 4.67
C GLY A 69 24.15 6.03 3.39
N LYS A 70 22.94 5.53 3.21
CA LYS A 70 22.56 4.69 2.07
C LYS A 70 21.15 4.97 1.58
N SER A 71 20.87 4.58 0.33
CA SER A 71 19.50 4.52 -0.18
C SER A 71 18.80 3.31 0.41
N ILE A 72 17.53 3.50 0.79
CA ILE A 72 16.64 2.45 1.27
C ILE A 72 15.39 2.40 0.39
N TYR A 73 14.81 1.21 0.27
CA TYR A 73 13.53 1.00 -0.37
C TYR A 73 12.41 1.08 0.67
N CYS A 74 11.22 1.52 0.27
CA CYS A 74 10.13 1.87 1.20
C CYS A 74 9.68 0.74 2.13
N THR A 75 9.85 -0.51 1.73
CA THR A 75 9.50 -1.71 2.53
C THR A 75 10.70 -2.56 2.91
N ASP A 76 11.95 -2.13 2.61
CA ASP A 76 13.16 -2.88 2.98
C ASP A 76 13.20 -3.20 4.49
N ASP A 77 13.40 -4.47 4.80
CA ASP A 77 13.64 -4.94 6.16
C ASP A 77 14.49 -6.21 6.17
N ASP A 78 15.77 -6.06 6.47
CA ASP A 78 16.73 -7.15 6.55
C ASP A 78 16.50 -8.09 7.77
N SER A 79 15.57 -7.76 8.66
CA SER A 79 15.26 -8.57 9.85
C SER A 79 14.23 -9.67 9.59
N VAL A 80 13.51 -9.60 8.48
CA VAL A 80 12.50 -10.58 8.07
C VAL A 80 13.00 -11.47 6.94
N LYS A 81 12.35 -12.61 6.74
CA LYS A 81 12.75 -13.61 5.73
C LYS A 81 11.62 -13.91 4.76
N THR A 82 11.99 -14.28 3.55
CA THR A 82 11.06 -14.73 2.51
C THR A 82 10.31 -15.99 2.95
N VAL A 83 9.00 -15.96 2.73
CA VAL A 83 8.11 -17.12 2.85
C VAL A 83 7.54 -17.42 1.48
N GLY A 84 7.79 -18.61 0.96
CA GLY A 84 7.41 -19.04 -0.39
C GLY A 84 8.59 -19.10 -1.36
N ASP A 85 8.32 -19.30 -2.65
CA ASP A 85 9.30 -19.49 -3.72
C ASP A 85 9.85 -18.16 -4.27
N GLY A 86 10.38 -17.31 -3.40
CA GLY A 86 11.04 -16.06 -3.77
C GLY A 86 12.52 -16.07 -3.42
N THR A 87 13.28 -15.14 -3.98
CA THR A 87 14.65 -14.91 -3.54
C THR A 87 14.66 -14.32 -2.12
N PRO A 88 15.77 -14.48 -1.36
CA PRO A 88 15.88 -13.89 -0.02
C PRO A 88 15.60 -12.39 0.00
N LYS A 89 15.96 -11.67 -1.04
CA LYS A 89 15.76 -10.22 -1.15
C LYS A 89 14.31 -9.84 -1.41
N GLU A 90 13.58 -10.62 -2.21
CA GLU A 90 12.18 -10.32 -2.56
C GLU A 90 11.24 -10.40 -1.37
N GLY A 91 11.57 -11.17 -0.32
CA GLY A 91 10.77 -11.28 0.88
C GLY A 91 11.36 -10.56 2.10
N ALA A 92 12.50 -9.87 1.96
CA ALA A 92 13.06 -9.01 3.02
C ALA A 92 12.30 -7.68 3.09
N MET A 93 10.99 -7.74 3.29
CA MET A 93 10.05 -6.61 3.19
C MET A 93 9.07 -6.59 4.36
N SER A 94 8.88 -5.40 4.96
CA SER A 94 7.92 -5.20 6.05
C SER A 94 7.38 -3.75 6.06
N PRO A 95 6.37 -3.42 6.88
CA PRO A 95 5.92 -2.04 7.08
C PRO A 95 6.82 -1.21 8.01
N LYS A 96 8.03 -1.65 8.34
CA LYS A 96 8.97 -1.03 9.30
C LYS A 96 9.18 0.48 9.10
N ASN A 97 9.24 0.93 7.85
CA ASN A 97 9.47 2.35 7.53
C ASN A 97 8.18 3.20 7.57
N LEU A 98 7.02 2.58 7.73
CA LEU A 98 5.74 3.27 7.91
C LEU A 98 5.62 3.71 9.37
N LEU A 99 5.52 5.01 9.63
CA LEU A 99 5.53 5.58 10.99
C LEU A 99 4.13 5.84 11.56
N SER A 100 3.08 5.57 10.79
CA SER A 100 1.69 5.79 11.19
C SER A 100 0.89 4.51 11.05
N THR A 101 -0.15 4.34 11.87
CA THR A 101 -1.15 3.29 11.67
C THR A 101 -1.97 3.52 10.41
N THR A 102 -2.46 2.45 9.84
CA THR A 102 -3.37 2.48 8.70
C THR A 102 -4.82 2.27 9.15
N ILE A 103 -5.79 2.54 8.28
CA ILE A 103 -7.20 2.22 8.56
C ILE A 103 -7.39 0.72 8.82
N THR A 104 -6.56 -0.13 8.25
CA THR A 104 -6.58 -1.59 8.47
C THR A 104 -5.98 -1.96 9.82
N ASP A 105 -4.98 -1.24 10.31
CA ASP A 105 -4.48 -1.35 11.69
C ASP A 105 -5.57 -0.94 12.68
N GLU A 106 -6.24 0.19 12.44
CA GLU A 106 -7.35 0.65 13.28
C GLU A 106 -8.52 -0.35 13.31
N LEU A 107 -8.83 -0.99 12.18
CA LEU A 107 -9.81 -2.08 12.15
C LEU A 107 -9.39 -3.24 13.07
N ARG A 108 -8.12 -3.63 13.03
CA ARG A 108 -7.59 -4.69 13.90
C ARG A 108 -7.70 -4.31 15.37
N LEU A 109 -7.27 -3.11 15.71
CA LEU A 109 -7.33 -2.57 17.07
C LEU A 109 -8.79 -2.43 17.55
N GLY A 110 -9.65 -1.79 16.76
CA GLY A 110 -11.06 -1.56 17.08
C GLY A 110 -11.89 -2.85 17.22
N THR A 111 -11.47 -3.94 16.57
CA THR A 111 -12.09 -5.25 16.71
C THR A 111 -11.40 -6.15 17.75
N ASN A 112 -10.47 -5.58 18.54
CA ASN A 112 -9.63 -6.33 19.49
C ASN A 112 -8.98 -7.56 18.82
N PHE A 113 -8.38 -7.34 17.65
CA PHE A 113 -7.69 -8.33 16.80
C PHE A 113 -8.58 -9.48 16.26
N LYS A 114 -9.89 -9.39 16.41
CA LYS A 114 -10.83 -10.38 15.82
C LYS A 114 -11.01 -10.19 14.31
N GLY A 115 -10.95 -8.96 13.84
CA GLY A 115 -10.94 -8.63 12.40
C GLY A 115 -9.75 -9.27 11.68
N LYS A 116 -9.93 -9.64 10.41
CA LYS A 116 -8.85 -10.17 9.56
C LYS A 116 -8.46 -9.15 8.50
N VAL A 117 -7.16 -8.95 8.35
CA VAL A 117 -6.57 -8.07 7.34
C VAL A 117 -5.55 -8.87 6.54
N ILE A 118 -5.74 -8.90 5.23
CA ILE A 118 -4.83 -9.56 4.29
C ILE A 118 -4.57 -8.59 3.15
N GLY A 119 -3.31 -8.21 2.96
CA GLY A 119 -2.86 -7.43 1.81
C GLY A 119 -2.49 -8.34 0.65
N MET A 120 -2.91 -8.02 -0.58
CA MET A 120 -2.50 -8.74 -1.77
C MET A 120 -2.30 -7.77 -2.94
N SER A 121 -1.15 -7.85 -3.59
CA SER A 121 -0.83 -7.01 -4.74
C SER A 121 0.22 -7.66 -5.63
N LEU A 122 0.40 -7.13 -6.84
CA LEU A 122 1.52 -7.53 -7.70
C LEU A 122 2.88 -7.06 -7.16
N LYS A 123 2.90 -6.05 -6.28
CA LYS A 123 4.14 -5.51 -5.69
C LYS A 123 4.02 -5.45 -4.17
N ASP A 124 5.12 -5.76 -3.50
CA ASP A 124 5.30 -5.71 -2.05
C ASP A 124 4.70 -4.45 -1.40
N ARG A 125 5.09 -3.27 -1.84
CA ARG A 125 4.59 -1.98 -1.31
C ARG A 125 3.09 -1.77 -1.47
N GLY A 126 2.49 -2.36 -2.50
CA GLY A 126 1.04 -2.34 -2.73
C GLY A 126 0.28 -3.31 -1.84
N ALA A 127 0.93 -4.35 -1.33
CA ALA A 127 0.37 -5.28 -0.36
C ALA A 127 0.63 -4.82 1.09
N ILE A 128 1.87 -4.48 1.40
CA ILE A 128 2.36 -4.22 2.77
C ILE A 128 1.86 -2.88 3.31
N LEU A 129 2.05 -1.78 2.57
CA LEU A 129 1.72 -0.44 3.08
C LEU A 129 0.22 -0.25 3.35
N PRO A 130 -0.72 -0.73 2.49
CA PRO A 130 -2.14 -0.74 2.83
C PRO A 130 -2.53 -1.68 3.96
N ALA A 131 -1.86 -2.81 4.08
CA ALA A 131 -2.16 -3.80 5.11
C ALA A 131 -1.73 -3.35 6.51
N GLY A 132 -0.68 -2.52 6.61
CA GLY A 132 -0.21 -1.94 7.86
C GLY A 132 0.59 -2.90 8.73
N HIS A 133 0.76 -2.50 10.01
CA HIS A 133 1.60 -3.20 10.98
C HIS A 133 0.95 -4.46 11.60
N PHE A 134 -0.38 -4.46 11.68
CA PHE A 134 -1.13 -5.51 12.37
C PHE A 134 -1.86 -6.45 11.42
N ALA A 135 -1.48 -6.46 10.13
CA ALA A 135 -2.04 -7.40 9.17
C ALA A 135 -1.78 -8.85 9.59
N ASN A 136 -2.71 -9.74 9.24
CA ASN A 136 -2.51 -11.17 9.40
C ASN A 136 -1.51 -11.69 8.38
N TRP A 137 -1.58 -11.16 7.14
CA TRP A 137 -0.73 -11.54 6.01
C TRP A 137 -0.62 -10.40 5.02
N ALA A 138 0.50 -10.38 4.30
CA ALA A 138 0.68 -9.59 3.09
C ALA A 138 1.33 -10.49 2.01
N PHE A 139 0.75 -10.53 0.82
CA PHE A 139 1.25 -11.34 -0.30
C PHE A 139 1.54 -10.46 -1.51
N TRP A 140 2.66 -10.73 -2.16
CA TRP A 140 3.02 -10.08 -3.43
C TRP A 140 3.65 -11.07 -4.39
N TYR A 141 3.63 -10.70 -5.67
CA TYR A 141 4.09 -11.56 -6.74
C TYR A 141 5.61 -11.47 -6.87
N SER A 142 6.28 -12.62 -6.89
CA SER A 142 7.73 -12.73 -7.10
C SER A 142 8.08 -12.95 -8.57
N GLY A 143 9.34 -12.68 -8.94
CA GLY A 143 9.86 -12.95 -10.28
C GLY A 143 9.84 -14.43 -10.68
N THR A 144 9.66 -15.33 -9.72
CA THR A 144 9.56 -16.80 -9.96
C THR A 144 8.18 -17.24 -10.44
N GLY A 145 7.18 -16.35 -10.43
CA GLY A 145 5.84 -16.66 -10.92
C GLY A 145 4.85 -17.08 -9.83
N SER A 146 5.19 -16.89 -8.55
CA SER A 146 4.34 -17.22 -7.40
C SER A 146 4.10 -16.02 -6.48
N PHE A 147 3.10 -16.12 -5.62
CA PHE A 147 2.92 -15.17 -4.52
C PHE A 147 3.78 -15.59 -3.33
N ILE A 148 4.47 -14.63 -2.77
CA ILE A 148 5.34 -14.77 -1.59
C ILE A 148 4.89 -13.84 -0.47
N SER A 149 5.44 -14.04 0.71
CA SER A 149 5.24 -13.22 1.90
C SER A 149 6.57 -13.05 2.64
N SER A 150 6.52 -12.42 3.80
CA SER A 150 7.63 -12.35 4.78
C SER A 150 7.18 -12.80 6.17
N THR A 151 8.17 -13.13 7.01
CA THR A 151 7.93 -13.53 8.43
C THR A 151 7.58 -12.35 9.29
#